data_c17dad13e9ef9a2af0e4e353d83e196b
#
_entry.id   c17dad13e9ef9a2af0e4e353d83e196b
#
_cell.length_a   1.000
_cell.length_b   1.000
_cell.length_c   1.000
_cell.angle_alpha   90.00
_cell.angle_beta   90.00
_cell.angle_gamma   90.00
#
_symmetry.space_group_name_H-M   'P 1'
#
loop_
_entity.id
_entity.type
_entity.pdbx_description
1 polymer ?
#
loop_
_entity_poly.entity_id
_entity_poly.type
_entity_poly.pdbx_seq_one_letter_code
_entity_poly.pdbx_strand_id
1 'polypeptide(L)'
;MSVRFAAAAALVVAWSTPVLHAQELMSLPLKPNSVRFAVIGDGGTGERPQYEIAWQMWRYYQVFPFSFTIMLGDNVYGSERPQDMARKFERPYKSLLDAKVEFHAALGNHDDPNQRYYKPFNLDGKRYRTFKKGNVRFFVLDSNYLDPEQVKWLEEELKAAGSDWKIPYFHHPLYTTARRGPEVELREILEPLFQKYGVEVVFAGHEHIYERVRPQKGIFHFTVGGAAKLRRGDTSPGKLVEVGYAQDRSFMLVEVAGDELHFQTVTRTGKTVDRGVIMRKPPEKREAAGH
;
A
#
# COMPACT_ATOMS: atom_id res chain seq x y z
N MET A 1 20.41 4.33 72.05
CA MET A 1 20.74 4.77 70.70
C MET A 1 20.06 3.82 69.70
N SER A 2 18.95 4.19 69.15
CA SER A 2 18.19 3.34 68.20
C SER A 2 18.43 3.90 66.81
N VAL A 3 19.07 3.14 65.97
CA VAL A 3 19.31 3.47 64.54
C VAL A 3 18.07 3.02 63.73
N ARG A 4 17.36 3.96 63.15
CA ARG A 4 16.26 3.68 62.21
C ARG A 4 16.83 3.59 60.80
N PHE A 5 16.72 2.42 60.19
CA PHE A 5 16.96 2.24 58.74
C PHE A 5 15.75 2.70 57.96
N ALA A 6 15.91 3.69 57.13
CA ALA A 6 14.91 4.08 56.14
C ALA A 6 15.09 3.23 54.89
N ALA A 7 14.10 2.43 54.54
CA ALA A 7 14.06 1.70 53.28
C ALA A 7 13.59 2.66 52.15
N ALA A 8 14.46 2.92 51.18
CA ALA A 8 14.10 3.65 49.98
C ALA A 8 13.43 2.66 49.00
N ALA A 9 12.13 2.83 48.76
CA ALA A 9 11.41 2.11 47.71
C ALA A 9 11.77 2.73 46.36
N ALA A 10 12.50 2.01 45.52
CA ALA A 10 12.75 2.41 44.14
C ALA A 10 11.47 2.19 43.32
N LEU A 11 10.83 3.25 42.88
CA LEU A 11 9.72 3.20 41.89
C LEU A 11 10.33 2.83 40.52
N VAL A 12 10.16 1.58 40.09
CA VAL A 12 10.44 1.17 38.72
C VAL A 12 9.27 1.63 37.87
N VAL A 13 9.42 2.79 37.22
CA VAL A 13 8.50 3.22 36.17
C VAL A 13 8.76 2.37 34.94
N ALA A 14 7.91 1.36 34.72
CA ALA A 14 7.93 0.57 33.50
C ALA A 14 7.49 1.46 32.33
N TRP A 15 8.43 1.95 31.56
CA TRP A 15 8.17 2.57 30.29
C TRP A 15 7.74 1.46 29.32
N SER A 16 6.43 1.27 29.11
CA SER A 16 5.93 0.42 28.03
C SER A 16 6.44 1.01 26.71
N THR A 17 7.34 0.29 26.06
CA THR A 17 7.95 0.75 24.82
C THR A 17 6.88 0.85 23.73
N PRO A 18 6.94 1.82 22.82
CA PRO A 18 5.98 1.96 21.72
C PRO A 18 5.89 0.72 20.83
N VAL A 19 6.90 -0.14 20.85
CA VAL A 19 6.96 -1.43 20.15
C VAL A 19 5.96 -2.44 20.74
N LEU A 20 5.85 -2.56 22.05
CA LEU A 20 4.89 -3.45 22.71
C LEU A 20 3.44 -3.09 22.32
N HIS A 21 3.11 -1.81 22.27
CA HIS A 21 1.78 -1.37 21.88
C HIS A 21 1.45 -1.71 20.41
N ALA A 22 2.42 -1.60 19.48
CA ALA A 22 2.22 -2.00 18.09
C ALA A 22 2.03 -3.52 17.95
N GLN A 23 2.74 -4.32 18.74
CA GLN A 23 2.61 -5.77 18.74
C GLN A 23 1.22 -6.25 19.21
N GLU A 24 0.66 -5.61 20.24
CA GLU A 24 -0.68 -5.92 20.73
C GLU A 24 -1.79 -5.61 19.69
N LEU A 25 -1.53 -4.66 18.79
CA LEU A 25 -2.47 -4.24 17.74
C LEU A 25 -2.26 -4.96 16.39
N MET A 26 -1.19 -5.76 16.27
CA MET A 26 -0.89 -6.52 15.05
C MET A 26 -1.85 -7.68 14.88
N SER A 27 -2.48 -7.78 13.70
CA SER A 27 -3.40 -8.88 13.35
C SER A 27 -2.89 -9.76 12.20
N LEU A 28 -1.73 -9.45 11.63
CA LEU A 28 -1.12 -10.24 10.57
C LEU A 28 -0.39 -11.45 11.15
N PRO A 29 -0.45 -12.62 10.47
CA PRO A 29 -0.05 -13.89 11.08
C PRO A 29 1.45 -14.13 11.19
N LEU A 30 2.31 -13.34 10.53
CA LEU A 30 3.76 -13.46 10.51
C LEU A 30 4.24 -14.87 10.08
N LYS A 31 3.62 -15.44 9.04
CA LYS A 31 3.95 -16.78 8.56
C LYS A 31 5.39 -16.86 8.02
N PRO A 32 6.09 -17.98 8.21
CA PRO A 32 7.41 -18.17 7.61
C PRO A 32 7.36 -18.06 6.09
N ASN A 33 8.42 -17.49 5.49
CA ASN A 33 8.56 -17.33 4.03
C ASN A 33 7.44 -16.54 3.33
N SER A 34 6.62 -15.80 4.10
CA SER A 34 5.60 -14.93 3.54
C SER A 34 6.22 -13.70 2.87
N VAL A 35 5.52 -13.16 1.87
CA VAL A 35 5.86 -11.87 1.24
C VAL A 35 5.17 -10.76 2.03
N ARG A 36 5.94 -9.86 2.66
CA ARG A 36 5.43 -8.78 3.51
C ARG A 36 5.78 -7.43 2.93
N PHE A 37 4.80 -6.56 2.81
CA PHE A 37 4.97 -5.22 2.28
C PHE A 37 4.00 -4.22 2.89
N ALA A 38 4.35 -2.94 2.76
CA ALA A 38 3.46 -1.83 3.09
C ALA A 38 2.90 -1.21 1.81
N VAL A 39 1.75 -0.54 1.93
CA VAL A 39 1.08 0.16 0.84
C VAL A 39 0.77 1.59 1.29
N ILE A 40 1.20 2.57 0.50
CA ILE A 40 0.92 4.00 0.69
C ILE A 40 0.59 4.66 -0.65
N GLY A 41 -0.25 5.67 -0.63
CA GLY A 41 -0.51 6.54 -1.78
C GLY A 41 -0.66 7.99 -1.33
N ASP A 42 -0.43 8.94 -2.25
CA ASP A 42 -0.66 10.37 -2.03
C ASP A 42 0.10 10.93 -0.82
N GLY A 43 1.35 10.44 -0.66
CA GLY A 43 2.13 10.62 0.55
C GLY A 43 3.11 11.79 0.53
N GLY A 44 3.52 12.29 -0.64
CA GLY A 44 4.68 13.16 -0.81
C GLY A 44 4.51 14.64 -0.51
N THR A 45 3.98 15.02 0.65
CA THR A 45 3.75 16.44 0.99
C THR A 45 4.95 17.12 1.67
N GLY A 46 5.78 16.37 2.39
CA GLY A 46 6.83 16.88 3.25
C GLY A 46 6.28 17.63 4.49
N GLU A 47 5.02 17.39 4.83
CA GLU A 47 4.33 17.99 5.97
C GLU A 47 4.23 17.00 7.13
N ARG A 48 3.90 17.52 8.31
CA ARG A 48 3.77 16.73 9.55
C ARG A 48 2.96 15.43 9.39
N PRO A 49 1.81 15.38 8.70
CA PRO A 49 1.04 14.14 8.56
C PRO A 49 1.81 13.00 7.89
N GLN A 50 2.64 13.30 6.89
CA GLN A 50 3.51 12.31 6.25
C GLN A 50 4.53 11.73 7.23
N TYR A 51 5.16 12.57 8.04
CA TYR A 51 6.11 12.13 9.06
C TYR A 51 5.45 11.25 10.13
N GLU A 52 4.20 11.58 10.52
CA GLU A 52 3.42 10.78 11.46
C GLU A 52 3.09 9.38 10.90
N ILE A 53 2.72 9.28 9.63
CA ILE A 53 2.52 7.99 8.93
C ILE A 53 3.85 7.22 8.82
N ALA A 54 4.92 7.86 8.38
CA ALA A 54 6.23 7.21 8.24
C ALA A 54 6.76 6.70 9.59
N TRP A 55 6.57 7.47 10.66
CA TRP A 55 6.91 7.04 12.01
C TRP A 55 6.06 5.83 12.46
N GLN A 56 4.76 5.84 12.16
CA GLN A 56 3.89 4.71 12.47
C GLN A 56 4.26 3.46 11.66
N MET A 57 4.61 3.62 10.37
CA MET A 57 5.15 2.53 9.54
C MET A 57 6.43 1.94 10.17
N TRP A 58 7.34 2.80 10.66
CA TRP A 58 8.55 2.36 11.35
C TRP A 58 8.25 1.57 12.63
N ARG A 59 7.25 1.99 13.43
CA ARG A 59 6.81 1.25 14.63
C ARG A 59 6.31 -0.14 14.27
N TYR A 60 5.48 -0.24 13.25
CA TYR A 60 4.97 -1.53 12.78
C TYR A 60 6.07 -2.38 12.16
N TYR A 61 7.05 -1.79 11.49
CA TYR A 61 8.21 -2.51 10.97
C TYR A 61 8.97 -3.28 12.08
N GLN A 62 9.04 -2.76 13.29
CA GLN A 62 9.73 -3.43 14.42
C GLN A 62 9.07 -4.76 14.82
N VAL A 63 7.78 -4.93 14.57
CA VAL A 63 7.01 -6.14 14.92
C VAL A 63 6.51 -6.91 13.71
N PHE A 64 6.50 -6.27 12.55
CA PHE A 64 6.14 -6.82 11.25
C PHE A 64 7.18 -6.37 10.21
N PRO A 65 8.36 -6.99 10.18
CA PRO A 65 9.40 -6.61 9.22
C PRO A 65 8.94 -6.89 7.79
N PHE A 66 8.71 -5.84 7.02
CA PHE A 66 8.38 -5.89 5.59
C PHE A 66 9.59 -5.48 4.77
N SER A 67 9.82 -6.14 3.64
CA SER A 67 11.02 -5.89 2.82
C SER A 67 10.87 -4.73 1.84
N PHE A 68 9.63 -4.32 1.54
CA PHE A 68 9.37 -3.23 0.61
C PHE A 68 8.04 -2.54 0.87
N THR A 69 7.89 -1.37 0.25
CA THR A 69 6.67 -0.57 0.23
C THR A 69 6.28 -0.32 -1.23
N ILE A 70 5.03 -0.53 -1.60
CA ILE A 70 4.48 -0.04 -2.87
C ILE A 70 3.88 1.35 -2.67
N MET A 71 4.18 2.26 -3.60
CA MET A 71 3.69 3.63 -3.62
C MET A 71 2.72 3.80 -4.79
N LEU A 72 1.52 4.25 -4.50
CA LEU A 72 0.40 4.29 -5.44
C LEU A 72 0.29 5.60 -6.22
N GLY A 73 1.40 6.30 -6.40
CA GLY A 73 1.44 7.59 -7.07
C GLY A 73 1.24 8.79 -6.14
N ASP A 74 1.37 9.98 -6.73
CA ASP A 74 1.45 11.25 -6.02
C ASP A 74 2.55 11.18 -4.93
N ASN A 75 3.71 10.70 -5.40
CA ASN A 75 4.88 10.43 -4.57
C ASN A 75 5.51 11.71 -4.05
N VAL A 76 5.39 12.81 -4.83
CA VAL A 76 5.91 14.13 -4.48
C VAL A 76 4.98 15.23 -5.03
N TYR A 77 4.36 16.02 -4.17
CA TYR A 77 3.55 17.16 -4.59
C TYR A 77 4.37 18.42 -4.84
N GLY A 78 4.17 19.05 -6.00
CA GLY A 78 4.84 20.30 -6.39
C GLY A 78 6.31 20.08 -6.74
N SER A 79 7.20 20.98 -6.32
CA SER A 79 8.62 20.95 -6.72
C SER A 79 9.34 19.66 -6.32
N GLU A 80 10.19 19.17 -7.22
CA GLU A 80 10.96 17.91 -7.11
C GLU A 80 12.47 18.13 -7.17
N ARG A 81 12.94 19.34 -6.79
CA ARG A 81 14.37 19.59 -6.64
C ARG A 81 14.98 18.64 -5.60
N PRO A 82 16.30 18.41 -5.59
CA PRO A 82 16.93 17.48 -4.64
C PRO A 82 16.56 17.73 -3.16
N GLN A 83 16.47 18.99 -2.74
CA GLN A 83 16.03 19.32 -1.37
C GLN A 83 14.55 19.03 -1.12
N ASP A 84 13.70 19.07 -2.15
CA ASP A 84 12.29 18.73 -2.06
C ASP A 84 12.11 17.19 -1.98
N MET A 85 12.86 16.42 -2.80
CA MET A 85 12.92 14.96 -2.70
C MET A 85 13.38 14.53 -1.31
N ALA A 86 14.44 15.16 -0.79
CA ALA A 86 14.92 14.88 0.56
C ALA A 86 13.83 15.15 1.62
N ARG A 87 13.12 16.28 1.55
CA ARG A 87 12.10 16.68 2.52
C ARG A 87 10.82 15.84 2.42
N LYS A 88 10.42 15.47 1.20
CA LYS A 88 9.12 14.83 0.91
C LYS A 88 9.21 13.32 0.82
N PHE A 89 10.42 12.75 0.75
CA PHE A 89 10.61 11.30 0.68
C PHE A 89 11.73 10.79 1.62
N GLU A 90 12.98 11.25 1.43
CA GLU A 90 14.11 10.63 2.13
C GLU A 90 14.04 10.81 3.66
N ARG A 91 13.75 12.03 4.12
CA ARG A 91 13.68 12.33 5.57
C ARG A 91 12.51 11.66 6.28
N PRO A 92 11.25 11.72 5.76
CA PRO A 92 10.13 11.01 6.39
C PRO A 92 10.41 9.51 6.54
N TYR A 93 10.90 8.86 5.49
CA TYR A 93 11.11 7.42 5.46
C TYR A 93 12.53 6.98 5.82
N LYS A 94 13.36 7.87 6.38
CA LYS A 94 14.79 7.60 6.65
C LYS A 94 15.02 6.30 7.42
N SER A 95 14.25 6.04 8.48
CA SER A 95 14.41 4.81 9.29
C SER A 95 14.16 3.54 8.50
N LEU A 96 13.18 3.56 7.58
CA LEU A 96 12.89 2.43 6.69
C LEU A 96 13.97 2.28 5.61
N LEU A 97 14.44 3.38 5.04
CA LEU A 97 15.53 3.39 4.05
C LEU A 97 16.84 2.89 4.65
N ASP A 98 17.17 3.29 5.87
CA ASP A 98 18.35 2.80 6.61
C ASP A 98 18.24 1.28 6.87
N ALA A 99 17.04 0.80 7.15
CA ALA A 99 16.73 -0.63 7.31
C ALA A 99 16.64 -1.40 5.97
N LYS A 100 16.95 -0.74 4.83
CA LYS A 100 16.94 -1.33 3.48
C LYS A 100 15.57 -1.76 2.98
N VAL A 101 14.51 -1.15 3.48
CA VAL A 101 13.17 -1.31 2.89
C VAL A 101 13.17 -0.64 1.51
N GLU A 102 12.84 -1.42 0.48
CA GLU A 102 12.73 -0.91 -0.90
C GLU A 102 11.41 -0.13 -1.07
N PHE A 103 11.41 0.89 -1.94
CA PHE A 103 10.19 1.59 -2.32
C PHE A 103 9.97 1.43 -3.82
N HIS A 104 8.83 0.85 -4.21
CA HIS A 104 8.45 0.61 -5.60
C HIS A 104 7.28 1.53 -5.95
N ALA A 105 7.55 2.61 -6.66
CA ALA A 105 6.56 3.63 -6.97
C ALA A 105 5.80 3.33 -8.27
N ALA A 106 4.51 3.67 -8.31
CA ALA A 106 3.79 4.06 -9.52
C ALA A 106 3.83 5.59 -9.64
N LEU A 107 3.57 6.13 -10.82
CA LEU A 107 3.43 7.57 -11.03
C LEU A 107 1.98 8.02 -10.87
N GLY A 108 1.75 9.11 -10.13
CA GLY A 108 0.48 9.79 -10.02
C GLY A 108 0.40 11.03 -10.92
N ASN A 109 -0.76 11.66 -10.96
CA ASN A 109 -1.01 12.83 -11.82
C ASN A 109 -0.31 14.12 -11.34
N HIS A 110 0.20 14.14 -10.11
CA HIS A 110 1.02 15.23 -9.58
C HIS A 110 2.53 14.98 -9.68
N ASP A 111 2.95 13.79 -10.11
CA ASP A 111 4.34 13.42 -10.22
C ASP A 111 4.95 13.85 -11.57
N ASP A 112 6.16 14.40 -11.54
CA ASP A 112 6.94 14.60 -12.77
C ASP A 112 7.30 13.21 -13.36
N PRO A 113 7.08 12.97 -14.67
CA PRO A 113 7.45 11.70 -15.30
C PRO A 113 8.93 11.32 -15.14
N ASN A 114 9.82 12.28 -14.84
CA ASN A 114 11.23 12.03 -14.59
C ASN A 114 11.50 11.36 -13.22
N GLN A 115 10.53 11.29 -12.33
CA GLN A 115 10.63 10.46 -11.12
C GLN A 115 11.01 9.01 -11.43
N ARG A 116 10.71 8.52 -12.64
CA ARG A 116 11.12 7.19 -13.11
C ARG A 116 12.64 6.96 -13.08
N TYR A 117 13.43 8.03 -13.08
CA TYR A 117 14.90 7.98 -12.99
C TYR A 117 15.42 8.13 -11.56
N TYR A 118 14.55 8.45 -10.61
CA TYR A 118 14.93 8.55 -9.21
C TYR A 118 15.12 7.15 -8.60
N LYS A 119 16.37 6.77 -8.37
CA LYS A 119 16.77 5.42 -7.96
C LYS A 119 15.96 4.83 -6.81
N PRO A 120 15.66 5.59 -5.70
CA PRO A 120 14.89 5.03 -4.60
C PRO A 120 13.46 4.61 -4.95
N PHE A 121 12.90 5.03 -6.07
CA PHE A 121 11.55 4.64 -6.51
C PHE A 121 11.52 3.34 -7.32
N ASN A 122 12.68 2.80 -7.67
CA ASN A 122 12.83 1.51 -8.36
C ASN A 122 12.00 1.38 -9.65
N LEU A 123 11.84 2.46 -10.41
CA LEU A 123 11.19 2.45 -11.73
C LEU A 123 12.18 2.17 -12.88
N ASP A 124 13.48 2.29 -12.63
CA ASP A 124 14.56 1.97 -13.58
C ASP A 124 14.42 2.70 -14.94
N GLY A 125 13.93 3.94 -14.93
CA GLY A 125 13.66 4.75 -16.12
C GLY A 125 12.38 4.40 -16.88
N LYS A 126 11.58 3.44 -16.39
CA LYS A 126 10.34 2.97 -17.03
C LYS A 126 9.12 3.61 -16.40
N ARG A 127 8.06 3.85 -17.22
CA ARG A 127 6.74 4.29 -16.70
C ARG A 127 5.96 3.13 -16.08
N TYR A 128 6.15 1.93 -16.60
CA TYR A 128 5.51 0.70 -16.15
C TYR A 128 6.53 -0.45 -16.15
N ARG A 129 6.37 -1.38 -15.25
CA ARG A 129 7.28 -2.51 -15.07
C ARG A 129 6.64 -3.63 -14.24
N THR A 130 7.29 -4.79 -14.21
CA THR A 130 6.96 -5.86 -13.28
C THR A 130 8.16 -6.22 -12.41
N PHE A 131 7.90 -6.73 -11.20
CA PHE A 131 8.90 -7.35 -10.35
C PHE A 131 8.27 -8.49 -9.55
N LYS A 132 9.09 -9.40 -9.08
CA LYS A 132 8.63 -10.59 -8.36
C LYS A 132 9.24 -10.64 -6.95
N LYS A 133 8.41 -11.00 -5.96
CA LYS A 133 8.83 -11.33 -4.59
C LYS A 133 8.13 -12.64 -4.20
N GLY A 134 8.90 -13.68 -3.90
CA GLY A 134 8.33 -15.00 -3.60
C GLY A 134 7.41 -15.52 -4.72
N ASN A 135 6.17 -15.84 -4.36
CA ASN A 135 5.11 -16.27 -5.29
C ASN A 135 4.17 -15.13 -5.72
N VAL A 136 4.61 -13.89 -5.60
CA VAL A 136 3.83 -12.69 -5.96
C VAL A 136 4.53 -11.93 -7.06
N ARG A 137 3.82 -11.65 -8.15
CA ARG A 137 4.24 -10.75 -9.22
C ARG A 137 3.46 -9.47 -9.14
N PHE A 138 4.18 -8.37 -9.05
CA PHE A 138 3.64 -7.02 -9.01
C PHE A 138 3.73 -6.38 -10.40
N PHE A 139 2.66 -5.68 -10.79
CA PHE A 139 2.57 -4.95 -12.06
C PHE A 139 2.37 -3.48 -11.75
N VAL A 140 3.42 -2.71 -11.95
CA VAL A 140 3.40 -1.24 -11.82
C VAL A 140 2.88 -0.68 -13.14
N LEU A 141 1.76 0.05 -13.12
CA LEU A 141 1.19 0.65 -14.32
C LEU A 141 1.23 2.18 -14.23
N ASP A 142 1.40 2.81 -15.36
CA ASP A 142 1.18 4.25 -15.53
C ASP A 142 -0.26 4.50 -15.95
N SER A 143 -1.11 4.85 -15.00
CA SER A 143 -2.52 5.17 -15.25
C SER A 143 -2.76 6.62 -15.68
N ASN A 144 -1.72 7.47 -15.69
CA ASN A 144 -1.84 8.81 -16.28
C ASN A 144 -1.88 8.73 -17.80
N TYR A 145 -1.23 7.73 -18.38
CA TYR A 145 -1.16 7.53 -19.81
C TYR A 145 -1.08 6.04 -20.16
N LEU A 146 -2.26 5.42 -20.30
CA LEU A 146 -2.39 4.01 -20.71
C LEU A 146 -2.42 3.92 -22.24
N ASP A 147 -1.27 3.69 -22.85
CA ASP A 147 -1.14 3.51 -24.28
C ASP A 147 -1.26 2.02 -24.71
N PRO A 148 -1.49 1.74 -26.02
CA PRO A 148 -1.59 0.38 -26.53
C PRO A 148 -0.33 -0.47 -26.29
N GLU A 149 0.86 0.13 -26.21
CA GLU A 149 2.10 -0.58 -25.92
C GLU A 149 2.08 -1.10 -24.48
N GLN A 150 1.67 -0.28 -23.52
CA GLN A 150 1.55 -0.69 -22.13
C GLN A 150 0.51 -1.80 -21.97
N VAL A 151 -0.64 -1.69 -22.67
CA VAL A 151 -1.70 -2.71 -22.63
C VAL A 151 -1.19 -4.06 -23.17
N LYS A 152 -0.50 -4.04 -24.31
CA LYS A 152 0.10 -5.24 -24.90
C LYS A 152 1.14 -5.86 -23.98
N TRP A 153 2.06 -5.04 -23.46
CA TRP A 153 3.06 -5.47 -22.50
C TRP A 153 2.42 -6.09 -21.25
N LEU A 154 1.37 -5.44 -20.72
CA LEU A 154 0.67 -5.94 -19.54
C LEU A 154 0.06 -7.32 -19.79
N GLU A 155 -0.57 -7.52 -20.94
CA GLU A 155 -1.15 -8.82 -21.30
C GLU A 155 -0.08 -9.91 -21.37
N GLU A 156 1.05 -9.64 -22.01
CA GLU A 156 2.19 -10.56 -22.11
C GLU A 156 2.75 -10.92 -20.71
N GLU A 157 2.93 -9.94 -19.85
CA GLU A 157 3.45 -10.13 -18.49
C GLU A 157 2.46 -10.85 -17.56
N LEU A 158 1.15 -10.55 -17.67
CA LEU A 158 0.11 -11.27 -16.92
C LEU A 158 0.08 -12.75 -17.31
N LYS A 159 0.19 -13.04 -18.60
CA LYS A 159 0.28 -14.42 -19.11
C LYS A 159 1.54 -15.12 -18.61
N ALA A 160 2.69 -14.45 -18.66
CA ALA A 160 3.98 -14.98 -18.21
C ALA A 160 4.05 -15.21 -16.69
N ALA A 161 3.19 -14.55 -15.92
CA ALA A 161 3.13 -14.73 -14.46
C ALA A 161 2.60 -16.11 -14.03
N GLY A 162 1.95 -16.86 -14.94
CA GLY A 162 1.47 -18.21 -14.68
C GLY A 162 0.63 -18.32 -13.40
N SER A 163 1.06 -19.16 -12.47
CA SER A 163 0.39 -19.39 -11.19
C SER A 163 0.76 -18.42 -10.06
N ASP A 164 1.60 -17.43 -10.28
CA ASP A 164 1.91 -16.43 -9.24
C ASP A 164 0.66 -15.62 -8.85
N TRP A 165 0.62 -15.10 -7.62
CA TRP A 165 -0.27 -13.99 -7.30
C TRP A 165 0.04 -12.84 -8.25
N LYS A 166 -1.00 -12.23 -8.81
CA LYS A 166 -0.88 -11.08 -9.73
C LYS A 166 -1.47 -9.85 -9.05
N ILE A 167 -0.62 -8.91 -8.69
CA ILE A 167 -0.99 -7.69 -7.98
C ILE A 167 -0.65 -6.46 -8.82
N PRO A 168 -1.56 -6.00 -9.69
CA PRO A 168 -1.45 -4.69 -10.33
C PRO A 168 -1.64 -3.57 -9.30
N TYR A 169 -0.85 -2.50 -9.45
CA TYR A 169 -1.06 -1.26 -8.74
C TYR A 169 -0.72 -0.05 -9.59
N PHE A 170 -1.46 1.01 -9.39
CA PHE A 170 -1.39 2.24 -10.17
C PHE A 170 -2.10 3.37 -9.41
N HIS A 171 -2.14 4.56 -9.99
CA HIS A 171 -2.64 5.72 -9.26
C HIS A 171 -4.17 5.82 -9.24
N HIS A 172 -4.84 5.80 -10.39
CA HIS A 172 -6.27 6.11 -10.51
C HIS A 172 -7.17 4.89 -10.24
N PRO A 173 -8.13 4.95 -9.30
CA PRO A 173 -8.95 3.80 -8.94
C PRO A 173 -9.97 3.45 -10.03
N LEU A 174 -10.13 2.14 -10.32
CA LEU A 174 -11.17 1.65 -11.25
C LEU A 174 -12.56 1.68 -10.62
N TYR A 175 -12.64 1.66 -9.31
CA TYR A 175 -13.86 1.71 -8.49
C TYR A 175 -13.63 2.53 -7.23
N THR A 176 -14.51 3.47 -6.98
CA THR A 176 -14.53 4.29 -5.76
C THR A 176 -15.88 4.95 -5.59
N THR A 177 -16.21 5.37 -4.38
CA THR A 177 -17.35 6.24 -4.08
C THR A 177 -16.92 7.67 -3.73
N ALA A 178 -15.63 7.93 -3.76
CA ALA A 178 -15.08 9.26 -3.52
C ALA A 178 -15.42 10.24 -4.65
N ARG A 179 -15.30 11.53 -4.37
CA ARG A 179 -15.87 12.60 -5.18
C ARG A 179 -15.32 12.72 -6.59
N ARG A 180 -14.04 12.38 -6.83
CA ARG A 180 -13.48 12.42 -8.19
C ARG A 180 -14.07 11.32 -9.07
N GLY A 181 -14.50 10.22 -8.45
CA GLY A 181 -15.11 9.09 -9.13
C GLY A 181 -14.09 8.07 -9.67
N PRO A 182 -14.60 6.96 -10.22
CA PRO A 182 -13.77 5.92 -10.81
C PRO A 182 -13.31 6.31 -12.22
N GLU A 183 -12.12 5.83 -12.60
CA GLU A 183 -11.63 5.91 -13.99
C GLU A 183 -12.25 4.82 -14.84
N VAL A 184 -13.37 5.17 -15.48
CA VAL A 184 -14.19 4.21 -16.24
C VAL A 184 -13.45 3.70 -17.46
N GLU A 185 -12.77 4.57 -18.22
CA GLU A 185 -12.00 4.20 -19.41
C GLU A 185 -10.87 3.22 -19.09
N LEU A 186 -10.12 3.47 -18.00
CA LEU A 186 -9.11 2.53 -17.52
C LEU A 186 -9.74 1.18 -17.15
N ARG A 187 -10.90 1.22 -16.50
CA ARG A 187 -11.62 -0.01 -16.10
C ARG A 187 -12.04 -0.84 -17.30
N GLU A 188 -12.58 -0.22 -18.33
CA GLU A 188 -13.02 -0.91 -19.55
C GLU A 188 -11.88 -1.63 -20.27
N ILE A 189 -10.65 -1.12 -20.16
CA ILE A 189 -9.45 -1.73 -20.75
C ILE A 189 -8.83 -2.78 -19.81
N LEU A 190 -8.63 -2.44 -18.55
CA LEU A 190 -7.83 -3.26 -17.62
C LEU A 190 -8.61 -4.43 -17.03
N GLU A 191 -9.89 -4.24 -16.69
CA GLU A 191 -10.67 -5.26 -15.99
C GLU A 191 -10.85 -6.55 -16.80
N PRO A 192 -11.10 -6.54 -18.13
CA PRO A 192 -11.14 -7.76 -18.94
C PRO A 192 -9.82 -8.54 -18.91
N LEU A 193 -8.67 -7.86 -18.94
CA LEU A 193 -7.36 -8.47 -18.84
C LEU A 193 -7.15 -9.08 -17.44
N PHE A 194 -7.52 -8.35 -16.40
CA PHE A 194 -7.40 -8.82 -15.03
C PHE A 194 -8.24 -10.07 -14.78
N GLN A 195 -9.47 -10.11 -15.30
CA GLN A 195 -10.32 -11.31 -15.23
C GLN A 195 -9.70 -12.49 -16.00
N LYS A 196 -9.30 -12.27 -17.26
CA LYS A 196 -8.73 -13.31 -18.15
C LYS A 196 -7.52 -13.99 -17.53
N TYR A 197 -6.65 -13.22 -16.84
CA TYR A 197 -5.40 -13.74 -16.29
C TYR A 197 -5.44 -13.99 -14.78
N GLY A 198 -6.62 -13.94 -14.15
CA GLY A 198 -6.81 -14.30 -12.75
C GLY A 198 -6.14 -13.34 -11.76
N VAL A 199 -6.22 -12.05 -12.02
CA VAL A 199 -5.91 -11.01 -11.01
C VAL A 199 -6.99 -11.03 -9.94
N GLU A 200 -6.59 -11.03 -8.67
CA GLU A 200 -7.53 -11.10 -7.54
C GLU A 200 -7.52 -9.85 -6.67
N VAL A 201 -6.44 -9.07 -6.72
CA VAL A 201 -6.28 -7.85 -5.90
C VAL A 201 -5.65 -6.74 -6.73
N VAL A 202 -6.20 -5.53 -6.61
CA VAL A 202 -5.72 -4.30 -7.24
C VAL A 202 -5.59 -3.21 -6.18
N PHE A 203 -4.48 -2.45 -6.20
CA PHE A 203 -4.29 -1.28 -5.35
C PHE A 203 -4.25 0.00 -6.17
N ALA A 204 -4.90 1.06 -5.66
CA ALA A 204 -4.88 2.39 -6.25
C ALA A 204 -4.77 3.49 -5.19
N GLY A 205 -4.34 4.68 -5.59
CA GLY A 205 -4.26 5.91 -4.82
C GLY A 205 -5.30 6.94 -5.25
N HIS A 206 -4.84 8.20 -5.50
CA HIS A 206 -5.57 9.32 -6.08
C HIS A 206 -6.69 9.88 -5.20
N GLU A 207 -7.57 9.05 -4.72
CA GLU A 207 -8.57 9.48 -3.74
C GLU A 207 -7.96 9.46 -2.33
N HIS A 208 -7.95 10.61 -1.69
CA HIS A 208 -7.24 10.85 -0.43
C HIS A 208 -7.98 10.24 0.77
N ILE A 209 -8.28 8.95 0.67
CA ILE A 209 -9.07 8.16 1.61
C ILE A 209 -8.55 6.71 1.65
N TYR A 210 -9.19 5.90 2.45
CA TYR A 210 -9.13 4.44 2.34
C TYR A 210 -10.52 3.90 1.93
N GLU A 211 -10.55 3.04 0.92
CA GLU A 211 -11.73 2.24 0.56
C GLU A 211 -11.32 0.80 0.24
N ARG A 212 -12.11 -0.15 0.73
CA ARG A 212 -12.14 -1.51 0.23
C ARG A 212 -13.48 -1.75 -0.47
N VAL A 213 -13.40 -1.93 -1.77
CA VAL A 213 -14.55 -2.20 -2.63
C VAL A 213 -14.94 -3.67 -2.48
N ARG A 214 -16.24 -3.96 -2.43
CA ARG A 214 -16.74 -5.34 -2.56
C ARG A 214 -16.23 -5.94 -3.84
N PRO A 215 -15.87 -7.23 -3.88
CA PRO A 215 -15.28 -7.82 -5.09
C PRO A 215 -16.14 -7.56 -6.32
N GLN A 216 -15.54 -6.91 -7.32
CA GLN A 216 -16.16 -6.69 -8.63
C GLN A 216 -15.62 -7.77 -9.58
N LYS A 217 -16.54 -8.57 -10.14
CA LYS A 217 -16.16 -9.71 -11.00
C LYS A 217 -15.09 -10.62 -10.36
N GLY A 218 -15.11 -10.72 -9.03
CA GLY A 218 -14.19 -11.53 -8.25
C GLY A 218 -12.85 -10.89 -7.92
N ILE A 219 -12.62 -9.61 -8.28
CA ILE A 219 -11.41 -8.84 -8.01
C ILE A 219 -11.66 -7.90 -6.82
N PHE A 220 -10.75 -7.91 -5.84
CA PHE A 220 -10.73 -6.96 -4.73
C PHE A 220 -9.99 -5.69 -5.13
N HIS A 221 -10.63 -4.54 -4.96
CA HIS A 221 -10.05 -3.22 -5.22
C HIS A 221 -9.87 -2.46 -3.92
N PHE A 222 -8.65 -1.98 -3.70
CA PHE A 222 -8.30 -1.14 -2.56
C PHE A 222 -7.85 0.22 -3.04
N THR A 223 -8.44 1.28 -2.48
CA THR A 223 -7.92 2.65 -2.58
C THR A 223 -7.20 2.99 -1.28
N VAL A 224 -5.91 3.28 -1.35
CA VAL A 224 -5.04 3.57 -0.20
C VAL A 224 -4.30 4.89 -0.45
N GLY A 225 -5.05 5.96 -0.72
CA GLY A 225 -4.53 7.29 -1.05
C GLY A 225 -4.48 8.27 0.13
N GLY A 226 -4.64 7.78 1.35
CA GLY A 226 -4.73 8.60 2.55
C GLY A 226 -3.43 8.75 3.36
N ALA A 227 -2.23 8.54 2.78
CA ALA A 227 -1.00 8.51 3.58
C ALA A 227 -0.58 9.90 4.11
N ALA A 228 -0.72 10.98 3.32
CA ALA A 228 -0.47 12.34 3.81
C ALA A 228 -1.60 13.31 3.47
N LYS A 229 -2.12 13.23 2.27
CA LYS A 229 -3.35 13.94 1.92
C LYS A 229 -4.55 13.28 2.60
N LEU A 230 -5.60 14.06 2.86
CA LEU A 230 -6.85 13.55 3.42
C LEU A 230 -8.02 14.40 2.94
N ARG A 231 -9.04 13.74 2.45
CA ARG A 231 -10.32 14.37 2.12
C ARG A 231 -11.40 13.82 3.07
N ARG A 232 -11.61 14.55 4.16
CA ARG A 232 -12.51 14.12 5.24
C ARG A 232 -13.93 13.87 4.74
N GLY A 233 -14.51 12.72 5.11
CA GLY A 233 -15.88 12.35 4.79
C GLY A 233 -16.13 11.98 3.32
N ASP A 234 -15.09 11.90 2.49
CA ASP A 234 -15.20 11.63 1.06
C ASP A 234 -15.21 10.11 0.77
N THR A 235 -16.12 9.39 1.39
CA THR A 235 -16.38 7.98 1.12
C THR A 235 -17.82 7.63 1.52
N SER A 236 -18.46 6.73 0.78
CA SER A 236 -19.84 6.30 1.01
C SER A 236 -19.93 4.77 1.06
N PRO A 237 -19.65 4.13 2.21
CA PRO A 237 -19.85 2.70 2.38
C PRO A 237 -21.30 2.29 2.08
N GLY A 238 -21.46 1.15 1.38
CA GLY A 238 -22.76 0.70 0.94
C GLY A 238 -22.71 -0.49 -0.03
N LYS A 239 -23.46 -0.41 -1.12
CA LYS A 239 -23.53 -1.50 -2.10
C LYS A 239 -22.18 -1.78 -2.79
N LEU A 240 -21.41 -0.74 -3.09
CA LEU A 240 -20.12 -0.85 -3.77
C LEU A 240 -18.96 -0.98 -2.78
N VAL A 241 -18.85 -0.07 -1.83
CA VAL A 241 -17.75 -0.02 -0.85
C VAL A 241 -18.15 -0.73 0.42
N GLU A 242 -17.37 -1.71 0.84
CA GLU A 242 -17.61 -2.46 2.07
C GLU A 242 -17.06 -1.75 3.29
N VAL A 243 -15.84 -1.22 3.17
CA VAL A 243 -15.20 -0.41 4.21
C VAL A 243 -14.67 0.86 3.58
N GLY A 244 -15.08 2.01 4.11
CA GLY A 244 -14.58 3.33 3.74
C GLY A 244 -14.10 4.08 4.98
N TYR A 245 -12.96 4.74 4.88
CA TYR A 245 -12.39 5.52 5.98
C TYR A 245 -11.74 6.82 5.48
N ALA A 246 -12.29 7.92 5.95
CA ALA A 246 -11.86 9.27 5.59
C ALA A 246 -11.79 10.22 6.81
N GLN A 247 -11.61 9.70 8.03
CA GLN A 247 -11.54 10.50 9.24
C GLN A 247 -10.11 10.89 9.58
N ASP A 248 -9.13 10.03 9.26
CA ASP A 248 -7.71 10.26 9.50
C ASP A 248 -6.87 9.57 8.43
N ARG A 249 -5.59 9.88 8.41
CA ARG A 249 -4.62 9.29 7.48
C ARG A 249 -4.32 7.85 7.87
N SER A 250 -4.02 7.05 6.84
CA SER A 250 -3.77 5.62 7.01
C SER A 250 -2.78 5.08 5.98
N PHE A 251 -2.23 3.92 6.29
CA PHE A 251 -1.45 3.08 5.40
C PHE A 251 -1.87 1.62 5.60
N MET A 252 -1.47 0.75 4.71
CA MET A 252 -1.85 -0.66 4.77
C MET A 252 -0.62 -1.55 4.87
N LEU A 253 -0.74 -2.63 5.63
CA LEU A 253 0.23 -3.72 5.73
C LEU A 253 -0.38 -4.97 5.11
N VAL A 254 0.44 -5.70 4.37
CA VAL A 254 0.00 -6.89 3.64
C VAL A 254 1.00 -8.02 3.83
N GLU A 255 0.48 -9.22 4.05
CA GLU A 255 1.24 -10.46 4.10
C GLU A 255 0.62 -11.49 3.18
N VAL A 256 1.39 -11.98 2.19
CA VAL A 256 0.99 -13.06 1.30
C VAL A 256 1.71 -14.33 1.70
N ALA A 257 0.95 -15.36 2.07
CA ALA A 257 1.46 -16.64 2.52
C ALA A 257 0.73 -17.79 1.80
N GLY A 258 1.38 -18.41 0.83
CA GLY A 258 0.73 -19.42 -0.01
C GLY A 258 -0.44 -18.82 -0.79
N ASP A 259 -1.64 -19.32 -0.56
CA ASP A 259 -2.89 -18.86 -1.20
C ASP A 259 -3.70 -17.89 -0.34
N GLU A 260 -3.10 -17.34 0.71
CA GLU A 260 -3.74 -16.35 1.58
C GLU A 260 -3.05 -14.99 1.46
N LEU A 261 -3.83 -13.94 1.24
CA LEU A 261 -3.40 -12.55 1.37
C LEU A 261 -4.09 -11.96 2.59
N HIS A 262 -3.31 -11.72 3.65
CA HIS A 262 -3.76 -11.05 4.86
C HIS A 262 -3.46 -9.56 4.76
N PHE A 263 -4.35 -8.73 5.27
CA PHE A 263 -4.14 -7.28 5.27
C PHE A 263 -4.64 -6.61 6.55
N GLN A 264 -4.02 -5.49 6.88
CA GLN A 264 -4.41 -4.61 7.97
C GLN A 264 -4.14 -3.16 7.58
N THR A 265 -5.18 -2.33 7.64
CA THR A 265 -5.07 -0.87 7.41
C THR A 265 -5.04 -0.15 8.75
N VAL A 266 -4.04 0.70 8.94
CA VAL A 266 -3.71 1.34 10.21
C VAL A 266 -3.66 2.85 10.03
N THR A 267 -4.25 3.59 10.97
CA THR A 267 -4.15 5.06 10.99
C THR A 267 -2.80 5.54 11.50
N ARG A 268 -2.49 6.84 11.30
CA ARG A 268 -1.30 7.48 11.88
C ARG A 268 -1.22 7.40 13.41
N THR A 269 -2.33 7.11 14.09
CA THR A 269 -2.39 6.95 15.55
C THR A 269 -2.32 5.48 16.00
N GLY A 270 -2.22 4.53 15.06
CA GLY A 270 -2.13 3.11 15.35
C GLY A 270 -3.48 2.38 15.44
N LYS A 271 -4.60 3.07 15.19
CA LYS A 271 -5.92 2.42 15.17
C LYS A 271 -6.07 1.59 13.90
N THR A 272 -6.44 0.32 14.02
CA THR A 272 -6.87 -0.52 12.89
C THR A 272 -8.25 -0.09 12.42
N VAL A 273 -8.40 0.19 11.13
CA VAL A 273 -9.65 0.62 10.49
C VAL A 273 -10.24 -0.47 9.62
N ASP A 274 -9.43 -1.34 9.09
CA ASP A 274 -9.85 -2.51 8.33
C ASP A 274 -8.81 -3.63 8.42
N ARG A 275 -9.28 -4.88 8.31
CA ARG A 275 -8.43 -6.07 8.27
C ARG A 275 -9.19 -7.24 7.65
N GLY A 276 -8.48 -8.17 7.05
CA GLY A 276 -9.11 -9.35 6.50
C GLY A 276 -8.13 -10.31 5.85
N VAL A 277 -8.70 -11.33 5.24
CA VAL A 277 -7.98 -12.35 4.48
C VAL A 277 -8.68 -12.53 3.15
N ILE A 278 -7.91 -12.53 2.07
CA ILE A 278 -8.37 -12.88 0.73
C ILE A 278 -7.77 -14.25 0.40
N MET A 279 -8.66 -15.19 0.11
CA MET A 279 -8.25 -16.52 -0.34
C MET A 279 -8.12 -16.54 -1.85
N ARG A 280 -7.00 -17.00 -2.34
CA ARG A 280 -6.75 -17.18 -3.77
C ARG A 280 -7.64 -18.28 -4.32
N LYS A 281 -8.26 -18.03 -5.46
CA LYS A 281 -9.08 -19.05 -6.13
C LYS A 281 -8.19 -20.20 -6.64
N PRO A 282 -8.62 -21.46 -6.50
CA PRO A 282 -7.92 -22.60 -7.12
C PRO A 282 -7.77 -22.42 -8.64
N PRO A 283 -6.71 -22.97 -9.26
CA PRO A 283 -6.45 -22.85 -10.70
C PRO A 283 -7.63 -23.26 -11.58
N GLU A 284 -8.30 -24.36 -11.26
CA GLU A 284 -9.46 -24.88 -11.99
C GLU A 284 -10.66 -23.91 -12.06
N LYS A 285 -10.81 -23.06 -11.04
CA LYS A 285 -11.87 -22.04 -11.02
C LYS A 285 -11.46 -20.73 -11.73
N ARG A 286 -10.19 -20.59 -12.09
CA ARG A 286 -9.70 -19.41 -12.84
C ARG A 286 -9.92 -19.58 -14.34
N GLU A 287 -9.79 -20.80 -14.87
CA GLU A 287 -10.02 -21.10 -16.28
C GLU A 287 -11.52 -21.02 -16.66
N ALA A 288 -12.42 -21.40 -15.75
CA ALA A 288 -13.86 -21.35 -15.98
C ALA A 288 -14.46 -19.93 -16.00
N ALA A 289 -13.76 -18.90 -15.52
CA ALA A 289 -14.22 -17.51 -15.53
C ALA A 289 -13.80 -16.72 -16.77
N GLY A 290 -13.03 -17.34 -17.67
CA GLY A 290 -12.47 -16.73 -18.90
C GLY A 290 -13.15 -17.12 -20.21
N HIS A 291 -14.34 -17.75 -20.16
CA HIS A 291 -15.13 -18.13 -21.33
C HIS A 291 -16.41 -17.33 -21.43
#